data_41246b898aa57a190a9e8c195697298e
#
_entry.id   41246b898aa57a190a9e8c195697298e
#
_cell.length_a   1.000
_cell.length_b   1.000
_cell.length_c   1.000
_cell.angle_alpha   90.00
_cell.angle_beta   90.00
_cell.angle_gamma   90.00
#
_symmetry.space_group_name_H-M   'P 1'
#
loop_
_entity.id
_entity.type
_entity.pdbx_description
1 polymer ?
#
loop_
_entity_poly.entity_id
_entity_poly.type
_entity_poly.pdbx_seq_one_letter_code
_entity_poly.pdbx_strand_id
1 'polypeptide(L)'
;MKSRSWRSFAVLCALAFAFAVYPPQVSAQAQTKSAHAPVTFSPSIWGTVTDNHGAPLGGAKVTLLNEKTKESTGGSTDGTGQYHFESLEPGKYTVSFDASGFIPKQHQVNLKPGTKKIEVNERLKPPPEPEAK
;
A
#
# COMPACT_ATOMS: atom_id res chain seq x y z
N MET A 1 -21.29 -55.53 -70.15
CA MET A 1 -21.37 -55.38 -69.57
C MET A 1 -20.70 -55.11 -68.78
N LYS A 2 -20.21 -54.65 -68.28
CA LYS A 2 -19.68 -54.26 -67.58
C LYS A 2 -19.46 -53.36 -66.95
N SER A 3 -19.47 -52.91 -66.38
CA SER A 3 -19.55 -52.05 -65.57
C SER A 3 -18.67 -51.85 -64.55
N ARG A 4 -18.18 -51.44 -64.30
CA ARG A 4 -17.55 -51.04 -63.66
C ARG A 4 -17.23 -50.43 -62.87
N SER A 5 -17.08 -50.14 -62.26
CA SER A 5 -16.33 -50.11 -61.36
C SER A 5 -15.65 -48.92 -60.95
N TRP A 6 -15.92 -48.00 -61.12
CA TRP A 6 -15.27 -46.87 -60.83
C TRP A 6 -15.75 -46.18 -59.68
N ARG A 7 -16.33 -46.89 -58.96
CA ARG A 7 -16.86 -46.47 -57.85
C ARG A 7 -15.90 -46.19 -56.84
N SER A 8 -14.74 -46.47 -56.95
CA SER A 8 -13.75 -46.37 -55.91
C SER A 8 -13.07 -45.00 -55.75
N PHE A 9 -13.43 -44.13 -56.58
CA PHE A 9 -12.71 -42.93 -56.62
C PHE A 9 -13.27 -41.83 -55.78
N ALA A 10 -14.36 -42.01 -55.29
CA ALA A 10 -15.02 -40.95 -54.56
C ALA A 10 -14.60 -40.85 -53.12
N VAL A 11 -13.86 -41.82 -52.69
CA VAL A 11 -13.61 -41.93 -51.29
C VAL A 11 -12.32 -41.23 -50.86
N LEU A 12 -11.53 -40.97 -51.85
CA LEU A 12 -10.21 -40.49 -51.51
C LEU A 12 -10.09 -39.02 -51.28
N CYS A 13 -11.06 -38.30 -51.65
CA CYS A 13 -10.98 -36.87 -51.48
C CYS A 13 -11.40 -36.37 -50.12
N ALA A 14 -11.97 -37.24 -49.36
CA ALA A 14 -12.53 -36.80 -48.10
C ALA A 14 -11.49 -36.74 -46.97
N LEU A 15 -10.40 -37.36 -47.20
CA LEU A 15 -9.43 -37.48 -46.12
C LEU A 15 -8.38 -36.40 -46.08
N ALA A 16 -8.38 -35.58 -47.07
CA ALA A 16 -7.40 -34.52 -47.11
C ALA A 16 -7.78 -33.29 -46.35
N PHE A 17 -8.94 -33.30 -45.80
CA PHE A 17 -9.44 -32.13 -45.16
C PHE A 17 -9.55 -32.18 -43.67
N ALA A 18 -9.11 -33.26 -43.16
CA ALA A 18 -8.97 -33.29 -41.71
C ALA A 18 -7.79 -32.49 -41.21
N PHE A 19 -7.06 -31.93 -42.10
CA PHE A 19 -6.23 -30.84 -41.71
C PHE A 19 -7.04 -29.58 -41.69
N ALA A 20 -8.04 -29.64 -40.95
CA ALA A 20 -8.39 -28.44 -40.32
C ALA A 20 -7.11 -27.91 -39.75
N VAL A 21 -6.57 -27.15 -40.47
CA VAL A 21 -5.80 -26.09 -40.03
C VAL A 21 -6.51 -25.52 -38.84
N TYR A 22 -6.16 -26.03 -37.74
CA TYR A 22 -6.30 -25.24 -36.57
C TYR A 22 -5.26 -24.15 -36.77
N PRO A 23 -5.68 -22.95 -37.07
CA PRO A 23 -4.75 -21.90 -36.94
C PRO A 23 -4.26 -22.04 -35.50
N PRO A 24 -2.98 -22.02 -35.28
CA PRO A 24 -2.54 -21.89 -33.94
C PRO A 24 -3.38 -20.78 -33.39
N GLN A 25 -4.18 -21.11 -32.40
CA GLN A 25 -4.71 -20.11 -31.55
C GLN A 25 -3.48 -19.41 -31.02
N VAL A 26 -3.03 -18.51 -31.83
CA VAL A 26 -2.28 -17.46 -31.25
C VAL A 26 -3.25 -16.91 -30.24
N SER A 27 -3.20 -17.47 -29.11
CA SER A 27 -3.64 -16.78 -27.95
C SER A 27 -3.00 -15.44 -28.12
N ALA A 28 -3.77 -14.54 -28.64
CA ALA A 28 -3.44 -13.17 -28.44
C ALA A 28 -3.28 -13.10 -26.95
N GLN A 29 -2.07 -13.31 -26.54
CA GLN A 29 -1.68 -13.00 -25.21
C GLN A 29 -2.14 -11.60 -25.12
N ALA A 30 -3.23 -11.49 -24.42
CA ALA A 30 -3.57 -10.20 -23.97
C ALA A 30 -2.23 -9.58 -23.64
N GLN A 31 -1.83 -8.68 -24.46
CA GLN A 31 -0.87 -7.76 -23.98
C GLN A 31 -1.41 -7.45 -22.65
N THR A 32 -0.75 -7.95 -21.69
CA THR A 32 -0.69 -7.20 -20.48
C THR A 32 -0.21 -5.86 -20.96
N LYS A 33 -1.14 -5.11 -21.46
CA LYS A 33 -1.05 -3.70 -21.33
C LYS A 33 -0.65 -3.60 -19.89
N SER A 34 0.61 -3.44 -19.68
CA SER A 34 1.09 -2.89 -18.44
C SER A 34 0.25 -1.66 -18.29
N ALA A 35 -0.90 -1.85 -17.69
CA ALA A 35 -1.53 -0.76 -17.09
C ALA A 35 -0.44 -0.30 -16.15
N HIS A 36 0.25 0.68 -16.58
CA HIS A 36 0.99 1.53 -15.70
C HIS A 36 -0.05 1.96 -14.71
N ALA A 37 -0.24 1.10 -13.73
CA ALA A 37 -1.06 1.44 -12.59
C ALA A 37 -0.51 2.78 -12.16
N PRO A 38 -1.33 3.80 -12.10
CA PRO A 38 -0.84 5.08 -11.63
C PRO A 38 -0.10 4.73 -10.36
N VAL A 39 1.18 5.03 -10.31
CA VAL A 39 1.94 4.93 -9.09
C VAL A 39 1.27 5.91 -8.14
N THR A 40 0.27 5.42 -7.47
CA THR A 40 -0.37 6.10 -6.38
C THR A 40 0.70 6.13 -5.30
N PHE A 41 1.44 7.22 -5.29
CA PHE A 41 2.32 7.50 -4.18
C PHE A 41 1.43 7.68 -2.97
N SER A 42 1.31 6.62 -2.20
CA SER A 42 0.60 6.71 -0.93
C SER A 42 1.45 7.57 0.00
N PRO A 43 0.89 8.65 0.53
CA PRO A 43 1.60 9.48 1.48
C PRO A 43 2.06 8.68 2.68
N SER A 44 3.16 9.10 3.27
CA SER A 44 3.68 8.54 4.52
C SER A 44 3.94 9.64 5.54
N ILE A 45 3.73 9.32 6.81
CA ILE A 45 4.08 10.16 7.95
C ILE A 45 5.19 9.46 8.71
N TRP A 46 6.24 10.17 9.04
CA TRP A 46 7.35 9.66 9.83
C TRP A 46 7.89 10.77 10.72
N GLY A 47 8.66 10.40 11.69
CA GLY A 47 9.30 11.39 12.56
C GLY A 47 9.98 10.74 13.73
N THR A 48 10.45 11.59 14.62
CA THR A 48 11.15 11.19 15.84
C THR A 48 10.47 11.79 17.06
N VAL A 49 10.30 10.97 18.08
CA VAL A 49 9.82 11.42 19.39
C VAL A 49 10.99 11.52 20.34
N THR A 50 11.13 12.67 20.99
CA THR A 50 12.20 12.93 21.94
C THR A 50 11.63 13.41 23.26
N ASP A 51 12.43 13.32 24.30
CA ASP A 51 12.11 13.93 25.59
C ASP A 51 12.45 15.43 25.62
N ASN A 52 12.28 16.07 26.77
CA ASN A 52 12.59 17.47 26.96
C ASN A 52 14.10 17.79 26.88
N HIS A 53 14.97 16.81 26.95
CA HIS A 53 16.43 16.95 26.80
C HIS A 53 16.90 16.66 25.37
N GLY A 54 16.01 16.17 24.52
CA GLY A 54 16.32 15.78 23.14
C GLY A 54 16.76 14.33 23.00
N ALA A 55 16.65 13.54 24.05
CA ALA A 55 16.93 12.10 23.96
C ALA A 55 15.78 11.38 23.27
N PRO A 56 16.07 10.39 22.41
CA PRO A 56 15.02 9.66 21.70
C PRO A 56 14.20 8.81 22.67
N LEU A 57 12.89 8.85 22.51
CA LEU A 57 11.96 8.03 23.28
C LEU A 57 11.55 6.78 22.51
N GLY A 58 12.19 5.67 22.80
CA GLY A 58 11.83 4.35 22.29
C GLY A 58 10.61 3.79 23.03
N GLY A 59 9.73 3.11 22.29
CA GLY A 59 8.53 2.52 22.86
C GLY A 59 7.39 3.49 23.15
N ALA A 60 7.51 4.75 22.73
CA ALA A 60 6.40 5.69 22.82
C ALA A 60 5.27 5.24 21.87
N LYS A 61 4.06 5.24 22.37
CA LYS A 61 2.87 4.91 21.59
C LYS A 61 2.53 6.07 20.67
N VAL A 62 2.40 5.79 19.39
CA VAL A 62 1.99 6.76 18.39
C VAL A 62 0.68 6.28 17.78
N THR A 63 -0.35 7.09 17.83
CA THR A 63 -1.65 6.79 17.27
C THR A 63 -1.99 7.80 16.19
N LEU A 64 -2.31 7.32 15.02
CA LEU A 64 -2.73 8.11 13.87
C LEU A 64 -4.24 7.97 13.71
N LEU A 65 -4.97 9.07 13.84
CA LEU A 65 -6.41 9.14 13.66
C LEU A 65 -6.74 9.85 12.35
N ASN A 66 -7.45 9.19 11.46
CA ASN A 66 -8.01 9.83 10.27
C ASN A 66 -9.26 10.61 10.67
N GLU A 67 -9.24 11.92 10.50
CA GLU A 67 -10.34 12.81 10.89
C GLU A 67 -11.63 12.59 10.08
N LYS A 68 -11.48 12.06 8.86
CA LYS A 68 -12.61 11.83 7.96
C LYS A 68 -13.30 10.50 8.22
N THR A 69 -12.53 9.42 8.30
CA THR A 69 -13.08 8.06 8.49
C THR A 69 -13.22 7.68 9.96
N LYS A 70 -12.57 8.42 10.87
CA LYS A 70 -12.46 8.12 12.29
C LYS A 70 -11.73 6.80 12.58
N GLU A 71 -11.04 6.28 11.61
CA GLU A 71 -10.17 5.12 11.79
C GLU A 71 -8.87 5.53 12.46
N SER A 72 -8.42 4.70 13.37
CA SER A 72 -7.15 4.90 14.08
C SER A 72 -6.18 3.76 13.79
N THR A 73 -4.95 4.12 13.51
CA THR A 73 -3.83 3.19 13.35
C THR A 73 -2.82 3.45 14.44
N GLY A 74 -2.48 2.42 15.17
CA GLY A 74 -1.50 2.51 16.27
C GLY A 74 -0.14 1.96 15.86
N GLY A 75 0.90 2.59 16.38
CA GLY A 75 2.29 2.15 16.27
C GLY A 75 3.05 2.53 17.52
N SER A 76 4.33 2.23 17.54
CA SER A 76 5.25 2.67 18.58
C SER A 76 6.58 3.08 17.97
N THR A 77 7.30 3.94 18.70
CA THR A 77 8.66 4.31 18.30
C THR A 77 9.64 3.17 18.54
N ASP A 78 10.63 3.09 17.69
CA ASP A 78 11.75 2.17 17.87
C ASP A 78 12.75 2.65 18.92
N GLY A 79 13.86 1.92 19.11
CA GLY A 79 14.89 2.27 20.08
C GLY A 79 15.59 3.61 19.82
N THR A 80 15.41 4.20 18.63
CA THR A 80 15.92 5.52 18.26
C THR A 80 14.86 6.59 18.28
N GLY A 81 13.68 6.30 18.83
CA GLY A 81 12.55 7.20 18.90
C GLY A 81 11.86 7.45 17.57
N GLN A 82 12.16 6.70 16.52
CA GLN A 82 11.58 6.89 15.21
C GLN A 82 10.28 6.10 15.06
N TYR A 83 9.34 6.68 14.32
CA TYR A 83 8.11 6.03 13.92
C TYR A 83 7.81 6.34 12.46
N HIS A 84 7.03 5.47 11.83
CA HIS A 84 6.53 5.77 10.51
C HIS A 84 5.22 5.05 10.20
N PHE A 85 4.37 5.69 9.39
CA PHE A 85 3.14 5.15 8.85
C PHE A 85 3.15 5.31 7.34
N GLU A 86 2.84 4.24 6.64
CA GLU A 86 2.80 4.19 5.18
C GLU A 86 1.41 3.93 4.66
N SER A 87 1.26 4.06 3.36
CA SER A 87 0.01 3.73 2.66
C SER A 87 -1.20 4.53 3.16
N LEU A 88 -0.98 5.80 3.47
CA LEU A 88 -2.02 6.69 3.93
C LEU A 88 -2.78 7.31 2.76
N GLU A 89 -4.03 7.66 2.98
CA GLU A 89 -4.81 8.43 2.04
C GLU A 89 -4.61 9.93 2.26
N PRO A 90 -4.77 10.75 1.22
CA PRO A 90 -4.81 12.19 1.43
C PRO A 90 -5.97 12.58 2.35
N GLY A 91 -5.68 13.41 3.33
CA GLY A 91 -6.68 13.84 4.31
C GLY A 91 -6.08 14.49 5.54
N LYS A 92 -6.92 14.80 6.50
CA LYS A 92 -6.50 15.33 7.80
C LYS A 92 -6.34 14.18 8.78
N TYR A 93 -5.23 14.22 9.48
CA TYR A 93 -4.89 13.24 10.50
C TYR A 93 -4.50 13.93 11.80
N THR A 94 -4.86 13.32 12.91
CA THR A 94 -4.33 13.66 14.22
C THR A 94 -3.34 12.58 14.66
N VAL A 95 -2.11 12.96 14.89
CA VAL A 95 -1.07 12.08 15.42
C VAL A 95 -1.00 12.33 16.92
N SER A 96 -1.25 11.30 17.72
CA SER A 96 -1.18 11.36 19.18
C SER A 96 0.06 10.61 19.64
N PHE A 97 0.81 11.22 20.55
CA PHE A 97 2.02 10.68 21.13
C PHE A 97 1.80 10.45 22.61
N ASP A 98 2.04 9.25 23.09
CA ASP A 98 1.89 8.86 24.47
C ASP A 98 3.10 8.03 24.91
N ALA A 99 3.76 8.45 25.95
CA ALA A 99 4.88 7.73 26.52
C ALA A 99 4.77 7.73 28.04
N SER A 100 5.08 6.58 28.65
CA SER A 100 5.04 6.43 30.11
C SER A 100 5.92 7.46 30.80
N GLY A 101 5.36 8.23 31.72
CA GLY A 101 6.06 9.29 32.43
C GLY A 101 6.14 10.62 31.69
N PHE A 102 5.37 10.79 30.61
CA PHE A 102 5.32 12.03 29.83
C PHE A 102 3.89 12.50 29.63
N ILE A 103 3.72 13.77 29.35
CA ILE A 103 2.42 14.33 29.03
C ILE A 103 2.11 13.99 27.57
N PRO A 104 0.96 13.35 27.30
CA PRO A 104 0.56 13.05 25.93
C PRO A 104 0.40 14.32 25.09
N LYS A 105 0.77 14.24 23.84
CA LYS A 105 0.62 15.34 22.89
C LYS A 105 -0.08 14.88 21.63
N GLN A 106 -0.69 15.83 20.95
CA GLN A 106 -1.35 15.63 19.67
C GLN A 106 -0.89 16.67 18.67
N HIS A 107 -0.74 16.24 17.44
CA HIS A 107 -0.36 17.10 16.34
C HIS A 107 -1.26 16.81 15.12
N GLN A 108 -1.84 17.87 14.56
CA GLN A 108 -2.67 17.73 13.36
C GLN A 108 -1.82 17.87 12.11
N VAL A 109 -2.01 16.96 11.18
CA VAL A 109 -1.29 16.88 9.91
C VAL A 109 -2.29 16.85 8.76
N ASN A 110 -2.04 17.61 7.74
CA ASN A 110 -2.85 17.60 6.53
C ASN A 110 -2.06 17.01 5.36
N LEU A 111 -2.39 15.78 4.99
CA LEU A 111 -1.82 15.11 3.83
C LEU A 111 -2.54 15.57 2.56
N LYS A 112 -1.91 16.45 1.83
CA LYS A 112 -2.47 16.92 0.54
C LYS A 112 -2.25 15.87 -0.55
N PRO A 113 -3.14 15.79 -1.55
CA PRO A 113 -2.89 14.98 -2.73
C PRO A 113 -1.55 15.34 -3.37
N GLY A 114 -0.76 14.34 -3.69
CA GLY A 114 0.59 14.55 -4.23
C GLY A 114 1.70 14.69 -3.18
N THR A 115 1.37 14.77 -1.90
CA THR A 115 2.37 14.73 -0.83
C THR A 115 2.93 13.31 -0.74
N LYS A 116 4.25 13.18 -0.85
CA LYS A 116 4.91 11.88 -0.76
C LYS A 116 5.23 11.49 0.69
N LYS A 117 5.64 12.46 1.49
CA LYS A 117 6.17 12.23 2.82
C LYS A 117 6.03 13.48 3.68
N ILE A 118 5.58 13.31 4.92
CA ILE A 118 5.55 14.38 5.93
C ILE A 118 6.36 13.92 7.13
N GLU A 119 7.21 14.81 7.60
CA GLU A 119 7.98 14.61 8.82
C GLU A 119 7.31 15.34 9.98
N VAL A 120 7.05 14.64 11.06
CA VAL A 120 6.47 15.19 12.29
C VAL A 120 7.33 14.76 13.47
N ASN A 121 8.18 15.65 13.91
CA ASN A 121 9.01 15.43 15.09
C ASN A 121 8.29 16.03 16.30
N GLU A 122 8.24 15.28 17.39
CA GLU A 122 7.57 15.74 18.60
C GLU A 122 8.48 15.61 19.82
N ARG A 123 8.38 16.59 20.70
CA ARG A 123 9.09 16.60 21.98
C ARG A 123 8.09 16.50 23.12
N LEU A 124 8.17 15.41 23.86
CA LEU A 124 7.35 15.17 25.03
C LEU A 124 8.01 15.77 26.28
N LYS A 125 7.19 16.24 27.18
CA LYS A 125 7.64 16.76 28.46
C LYS A 125 7.14 15.90 29.60
N PRO A 126 7.91 15.65 30.63
CA PRO A 126 7.40 15.00 31.83
C PRO A 126 6.36 15.93 32.49
N PRO A 127 5.43 15.38 33.28
CA PRO A 127 4.54 16.19 34.09
C PRO A 127 5.36 17.06 35.05
N PRO A 128 4.86 18.23 35.40
CA PRO A 128 5.51 19.04 36.39
C PRO A 128 5.61 18.26 37.69
N GLU A 129 6.80 18.28 38.27
CA GLU A 129 7.01 17.67 39.57
C GLU A 129 6.06 18.35 40.58
N PRO A 130 5.30 17.60 41.37
CA PRO A 130 4.43 18.19 42.37
C PRO A 130 5.33 19.00 43.31
N GLU A 131 5.10 20.29 43.32
CA GLU A 131 5.82 21.17 44.26
C GLU A 131 5.56 20.62 45.66
N ALA A 132 6.61 20.09 46.25
CA ALA A 132 6.58 19.66 47.63
C ALA A 132 6.36 20.90 48.50
N LYS A 133 5.19 21.04 49.08
CA LYS A 133 4.93 22.02 50.09
C LYS A 133 5.51 21.57 51.42
#